data_e358f104e9421ab43ef190eba3f9b663
#
_entry.id   e358f104e9421ab43ef190eba3f9b663
#
_cell.length_a   1.000
_cell.length_b   1.000
_cell.length_c   1.000
_cell.angle_alpha   90.00
_cell.angle_beta   90.00
_cell.angle_gamma   90.00
#
_symmetry.space_group_name_H-M   'P 1'
#
loop_
_entity.id
_entity.type
_entity.pdbx_description
1 polymer ?
#
loop_
_entity_poly.entity_id
_entity_poly.type
_entity_poly.pdbx_seq_one_letter_code
_entity_poly.pdbx_strand_id
1 'polypeptide(L)'
;YQTALESRNLWLELQKKAGIWVNTCGSLHLAHEQDEWEVLQEFASLAPKLGYECNLINKSEIIKKSQSINTKNLLGALWSPTELCLDSPNAINIIPIWLEQTYGVKFFFDSTITKVKHPNLTLSNGEIKSFDHIFVCTGHDFQTLFSSVFQSSGIKQCKLQMIKIGPQPKEWHLGPHLAGGLTIRHYKNFQACKSQIKVKERYAKNSPKYDDYGIHVMASQNQSGDIITGDSHDYDEPNDPFNNEEIDSLILQELKKMVSLPN
;
A
#
# COMPACT_ATOMS: atom_id res chain seq x y z
N TYR A 1 8.81 9.91 6.21
CA TYR A 1 9.28 9.88 4.81
C TYR A 1 10.71 9.36 4.71
N GLN A 2 11.65 9.84 5.56
CA GLN A 2 13.05 9.39 5.54
C GLN A 2 13.17 7.86 5.65
N THR A 3 12.50 7.26 6.63
CA THR A 3 12.48 5.79 6.81
C THR A 3 11.93 5.05 5.58
N ALA A 4 10.95 5.65 4.87
CA ALA A 4 10.44 5.06 3.63
C ALA A 4 11.49 5.09 2.51
N LEU A 5 12.28 6.16 2.40
CA LEU A 5 13.40 6.24 1.44
C LEU A 5 14.52 5.26 1.78
N GLU A 6 14.83 5.07 3.05
CA GLU A 6 15.78 4.05 3.51
C GLU A 6 15.28 2.65 3.17
N SER A 7 14.02 2.35 3.44
CA SER A 7 13.38 1.08 3.04
C SER A 7 13.45 0.88 1.52
N ARG A 8 13.16 1.92 0.73
CA ARG A 8 13.29 1.86 -0.73
C ARG A 8 14.71 1.46 -1.16
N ASN A 9 15.73 2.04 -0.55
CA ASN A 9 17.12 1.71 -0.87
C ASN A 9 17.46 0.25 -0.54
N LEU A 10 16.96 -0.27 0.58
CA LEU A 10 17.13 -1.69 0.95
C LEU A 10 16.44 -2.62 -0.07
N TRP A 11 15.24 -2.28 -0.57
CA TRP A 11 14.59 -3.07 -1.60
C TRP A 11 15.36 -3.08 -2.93
N LEU A 12 15.91 -1.94 -3.33
CA LEU A 12 16.78 -1.86 -4.53
C LEU A 12 18.10 -2.62 -4.35
N GLU A 13 18.62 -2.67 -3.13
CA GLU A 13 19.78 -3.51 -2.81
C GLU A 13 19.44 -5.00 -2.90
N LEU A 14 18.30 -5.41 -2.36
CA LEU A 14 17.81 -6.79 -2.46
C LEU A 14 17.50 -7.20 -3.90
N GLN A 15 16.98 -6.29 -4.73
CA GLN A 15 16.84 -6.54 -6.16
C GLN A 15 18.18 -6.94 -6.81
N LYS A 16 19.25 -6.20 -6.48
CA LYS A 16 20.58 -6.47 -7.03
C LYS A 16 21.23 -7.74 -6.47
N LYS A 17 21.04 -8.01 -5.18
CA LYS A 17 21.73 -9.08 -4.46
C LYS A 17 20.97 -10.41 -4.46
N ALA A 18 19.66 -10.34 -4.30
CA ALA A 18 18.81 -11.53 -4.17
C ALA A 18 17.98 -11.82 -5.44
N GLY A 19 17.91 -10.87 -6.39
CA GLY A 19 17.15 -11.03 -7.62
C GLY A 19 15.63 -10.94 -7.46
N ILE A 20 15.13 -10.30 -6.39
CA ILE A 20 13.71 -10.05 -6.24
C ILE A 20 13.20 -9.08 -7.31
N TRP A 21 11.94 -9.22 -7.68
CA TRP A 21 11.31 -8.28 -8.61
C TRP A 21 10.98 -6.95 -7.92
N VAL A 22 11.48 -5.86 -8.51
CA VAL A 22 11.20 -4.49 -8.09
C VAL A 22 10.99 -3.64 -9.34
N ASN A 23 9.91 -2.86 -9.36
CA ASN A 23 9.61 -1.89 -10.40
C ASN A 23 9.64 -0.47 -9.81
N THR A 24 10.57 0.36 -10.26
CA THR A 24 10.69 1.77 -9.87
C THR A 24 9.73 2.64 -10.69
N CYS A 25 8.44 2.38 -10.55
CA CYS A 25 7.41 2.95 -11.41
C CYS A 25 7.01 4.39 -11.04
N GLY A 26 7.33 4.85 -9.82
CA GLY A 26 6.81 6.12 -9.29
C GLY A 26 5.32 6.09 -9.02
N SER A 27 4.73 7.24 -8.69
CA SER A 27 3.29 7.36 -8.47
C SER A 27 2.69 8.62 -9.07
N LEU A 28 1.40 8.54 -9.40
CA LEU A 28 0.56 9.63 -9.87
C LEU A 28 -0.65 9.79 -8.94
N HIS A 29 -0.77 10.95 -8.30
CA HIS A 29 -2.02 11.37 -7.68
C HIS A 29 -2.80 12.19 -8.71
N LEU A 30 -3.87 11.60 -9.26
CA LEU A 30 -4.69 12.18 -10.32
C LEU A 30 -5.74 13.12 -9.73
N ALA A 31 -5.93 14.28 -10.33
CA ALA A 31 -7.01 15.20 -10.01
C ALA A 31 -8.02 15.29 -11.14
N HIS A 32 -9.27 14.93 -10.88
CA HIS A 32 -10.40 15.02 -11.80
C HIS A 32 -11.38 16.13 -11.43
N GLU A 33 -11.29 16.64 -10.20
CA GLU A 33 -12.09 17.75 -9.70
C GLU A 33 -11.22 18.93 -9.30
N GLN A 34 -11.78 20.13 -9.36
CA GLN A 34 -11.03 21.37 -9.10
C GLN A 34 -10.47 21.43 -7.67
N ASP A 35 -11.22 20.99 -6.67
CA ASP A 35 -10.76 20.94 -5.28
C ASP A 35 -9.60 19.96 -5.06
N GLU A 36 -9.59 18.82 -5.77
CA GLU A 36 -8.47 17.88 -5.79
C GLU A 36 -7.20 18.53 -6.37
N TRP A 37 -7.36 19.22 -7.50
CA TRP A 37 -6.26 19.93 -8.14
C TRP A 37 -5.67 21.03 -7.25
N GLU A 38 -6.51 21.80 -6.57
CA GLU A 38 -6.06 22.81 -5.58
C GLU A 38 -5.20 22.17 -4.47
N VAL A 39 -5.58 21.00 -3.95
CA VAL A 39 -4.77 20.30 -2.95
C VAL A 39 -3.42 19.88 -3.51
N LEU A 40 -3.38 19.32 -4.72
CA LEU A 40 -2.11 18.92 -5.34
C LEU A 40 -1.19 20.12 -5.60
N GLN A 41 -1.74 21.25 -6.01
CA GLN A 41 -0.99 22.51 -6.20
C GLN A 41 -0.43 23.03 -4.87
N GLU A 42 -1.25 23.07 -3.83
CA GLU A 42 -0.82 23.48 -2.48
C GLU A 42 0.27 22.54 -1.97
N PHE A 43 0.07 21.22 -2.07
CA PHE A 43 1.06 20.24 -1.63
C PHE A 43 2.39 20.37 -2.39
N ALA A 44 2.36 20.52 -3.70
CA ALA A 44 3.56 20.71 -4.51
C ALA A 44 4.39 21.93 -4.07
N SER A 45 3.72 23.00 -3.62
CA SER A 45 4.39 24.19 -3.09
C SER A 45 5.05 23.95 -1.72
N LEU A 46 4.48 23.05 -0.91
CA LEU A 46 4.96 22.69 0.43
C LEU A 46 6.02 21.58 0.40
N ALA A 47 5.95 20.72 -0.58
CA ALA A 47 6.73 19.49 -0.70
C ALA A 47 8.25 19.69 -0.51
N PRO A 48 8.92 20.69 -1.10
CA PRO A 48 10.35 20.90 -0.89
C PRO A 48 10.72 21.17 0.57
N LYS A 49 9.88 21.91 1.29
CA LYS A 49 10.11 22.20 2.72
C LYS A 49 9.87 20.99 3.62
N LEU A 50 9.02 20.06 3.17
CA LEU A 50 8.70 18.81 3.85
C LEU A 50 9.64 17.66 3.45
N GLY A 51 10.56 17.90 2.51
CA GLY A 51 11.53 16.93 2.03
C GLY A 51 10.96 15.92 1.03
N TYR A 52 9.79 16.17 0.41
CA TYR A 52 9.23 15.32 -0.63
C TYR A 52 9.74 15.70 -2.01
N GLU A 53 10.04 14.68 -2.82
CA GLU A 53 10.38 14.84 -4.23
C GLU A 53 9.12 14.58 -5.08
N CYS A 54 8.52 15.65 -5.58
CA CYS A 54 7.35 15.56 -6.45
C CYS A 54 7.16 16.84 -7.28
N ASN A 55 6.43 16.73 -8.39
CA ASN A 55 6.05 17.87 -9.25
C ASN A 55 4.66 17.70 -9.85
N LEU A 56 4.04 18.83 -10.14
CA LEU A 56 2.82 18.85 -10.94
C LEU A 56 3.16 18.57 -12.40
N ILE A 57 2.35 17.73 -13.01
CA ILE A 57 2.44 17.42 -14.44
C ILE A 57 1.08 17.55 -15.10
N ASN A 58 1.10 17.96 -16.36
CA ASN A 58 -0.09 18.14 -17.15
C ASN A 58 -0.53 16.84 -17.85
N LYS A 59 -1.71 16.87 -18.47
CA LYS A 59 -2.31 15.72 -19.15
C LYS A 59 -1.40 15.08 -20.20
N SER A 60 -0.64 15.86 -20.97
CA SER A 60 0.25 15.32 -22.00
C SER A 60 1.45 14.56 -21.41
N GLU A 61 1.95 15.02 -20.28
CA GLU A 61 3.03 14.35 -19.53
C GLU A 61 2.52 13.09 -18.82
N ILE A 62 1.29 13.11 -18.31
CA ILE A 62 0.64 11.94 -17.71
C ILE A 62 0.50 10.81 -18.73
N ILE A 63 0.01 11.12 -19.94
CA ILE A 63 -0.18 10.13 -21.03
C ILE A 63 1.16 9.49 -21.43
N LYS A 64 2.27 10.25 -21.40
CA LYS A 64 3.60 9.68 -21.66
C LYS A 64 4.06 8.68 -20.61
N LYS A 65 3.57 8.81 -19.37
CA LYS A 65 3.90 7.88 -18.27
C LYS A 65 3.01 6.66 -18.26
N SER A 66 1.74 6.81 -18.65
CA SER A 66 0.79 5.72 -18.76
C SER A 66 -0.30 6.06 -19.77
N GLN A 67 -0.44 5.21 -20.79
CA GLN A 67 -1.54 5.28 -21.75
C GLN A 67 -2.85 4.70 -21.23
N SER A 68 -2.79 4.01 -20.10
CA SER A 68 -3.94 3.35 -19.46
C SER A 68 -4.79 4.29 -18.62
N ILE A 69 -4.35 5.53 -18.42
CA ILE A 69 -5.05 6.49 -17.58
C ILE A 69 -6.32 7.00 -18.29
N ASN A 70 -7.43 7.00 -17.56
CA ASN A 70 -8.65 7.64 -18.00
C ASN A 70 -8.47 9.16 -17.98
N THR A 71 -8.47 9.76 -19.17
CA THR A 71 -8.21 11.20 -19.31
C THR A 71 -9.47 12.07 -19.31
N LYS A 72 -10.65 11.47 -19.08
CA LYS A 72 -11.93 12.22 -19.01
C LYS A 72 -11.92 13.07 -17.74
N ASN A 73 -12.16 14.36 -17.89
CA ASN A 73 -12.15 15.37 -16.82
C ASN A 73 -10.81 15.48 -16.06
N LEU A 74 -9.73 14.86 -16.54
CA LEU A 74 -8.41 14.93 -15.89
C LEU A 74 -7.83 16.34 -16.03
N LEU A 75 -7.57 17.00 -14.89
CA LEU A 75 -6.98 18.33 -14.78
C LEU A 75 -5.44 18.27 -14.79
N GLY A 76 -4.87 17.29 -14.08
CA GLY A 76 -3.46 17.11 -13.93
C GLY A 76 -3.15 16.04 -12.88
N ALA A 77 -1.88 15.92 -12.52
CA ALA A 77 -1.44 15.01 -11.47
C ALA A 77 -0.24 15.56 -10.70
N LEU A 78 -0.06 15.05 -9.48
CA LEU A 78 1.19 15.12 -8.75
C LEU A 78 2.00 13.85 -9.06
N TRP A 79 3.15 14.03 -9.65
CA TRP A 79 4.11 12.97 -9.93
C TRP A 79 5.14 12.87 -8.82
N SER A 80 5.36 11.67 -8.28
CA SER A 80 6.50 11.35 -7.43
C SER A 80 7.32 10.21 -8.05
N PRO A 81 8.64 10.39 -8.23
CA PRO A 81 9.51 9.36 -8.80
C PRO A 81 10.01 8.34 -7.79
N THR A 82 9.74 8.55 -6.50
CA THR A 82 10.40 7.79 -5.43
C THR A 82 9.72 6.47 -5.08
N GLU A 83 8.49 6.26 -5.49
CA GLU A 83 7.75 5.03 -5.22
C GLU A 83 8.25 3.86 -6.08
N LEU A 84 8.14 2.67 -5.52
CA LEU A 84 8.42 1.41 -6.21
C LEU A 84 7.34 0.37 -5.90
N CYS A 85 7.17 -0.57 -6.82
CA CYS A 85 6.31 -1.74 -6.65
C CYS A 85 7.15 -2.97 -6.37
N LEU A 86 6.70 -3.77 -5.40
CA LEU A 86 7.21 -5.10 -5.10
C LEU A 86 6.15 -6.15 -5.44
N ASP A 87 6.60 -7.30 -5.90
CA ASP A 87 5.76 -8.51 -5.88
C ASP A 87 6.02 -9.24 -4.56
N SER A 88 5.12 -9.07 -3.58
CA SER A 88 5.29 -9.60 -2.24
C SER A 88 5.46 -11.13 -2.22
N PRO A 89 4.66 -11.94 -2.96
CA PRO A 89 4.87 -13.37 -3.08
C PRO A 89 6.25 -13.73 -3.62
N ASN A 90 6.74 -13.01 -4.63
CA ASN A 90 8.08 -13.20 -5.17
C ASN A 90 9.16 -12.92 -4.12
N ALA A 91 9.08 -11.78 -3.44
CA ALA A 91 10.05 -11.37 -2.42
C ALA A 91 10.10 -12.35 -1.24
N ILE A 92 8.94 -12.76 -0.70
CA ILE A 92 8.84 -13.68 0.45
C ILE A 92 9.45 -15.04 0.12
N ASN A 93 9.34 -15.52 -1.11
CA ASN A 93 9.91 -16.80 -1.51
C ASN A 93 11.42 -16.73 -1.78
N ILE A 94 11.92 -15.63 -2.31
CA ILE A 94 13.33 -15.50 -2.71
C ILE A 94 14.23 -15.11 -1.53
N ILE A 95 13.80 -14.17 -0.69
CA ILE A 95 14.65 -13.61 0.38
C ILE A 95 15.13 -14.67 1.37
N PRO A 96 14.31 -15.61 1.87
CA PRO A 96 14.78 -16.65 2.79
C PRO A 96 15.87 -17.53 2.16
N ILE A 97 15.70 -17.95 0.91
CA ILE A 97 16.67 -18.77 0.19
C ILE A 97 18.00 -18.03 0.05
N TRP A 98 17.95 -16.76 -0.35
CA TRP A 98 19.13 -15.93 -0.48
C TRP A 98 19.86 -15.71 0.85
N LEU A 99 19.12 -15.49 1.95
CA LEU A 99 19.69 -15.33 3.29
C LEU A 99 20.35 -16.61 3.78
N GLU A 100 19.74 -17.77 3.53
CA GLU A 100 20.33 -19.06 3.87
C GLU A 100 21.63 -19.29 3.12
N GLN A 101 21.64 -19.07 1.80
CA GLN A 101 22.79 -19.29 0.94
C GLN A 101 23.94 -18.30 1.20
N THR A 102 23.62 -17.05 1.51
CA THR A 102 24.62 -15.99 1.60
C THR A 102 25.16 -15.83 3.01
N TYR A 103 24.33 -16.01 4.04
CA TYR A 103 24.68 -15.72 5.43
C TYR A 103 24.51 -16.91 6.36
N GLY A 104 24.07 -18.07 5.86
CA GLY A 104 23.83 -19.25 6.68
C GLY A 104 22.66 -19.10 7.66
N VAL A 105 21.70 -18.21 7.37
CA VAL A 105 20.50 -18.04 8.17
C VAL A 105 19.70 -19.34 8.16
N LYS A 106 19.28 -19.81 9.34
CA LYS A 106 18.46 -21.01 9.46
C LYS A 106 17.00 -20.66 9.58
N PHE A 107 16.18 -21.21 8.71
CA PHE A 107 14.72 -21.09 8.74
C PHE A 107 14.09 -22.34 9.31
N PHE A 108 13.13 -22.19 10.21
CA PHE A 108 12.32 -23.27 10.78
C PHE A 108 10.86 -23.01 10.41
N PHE A 109 10.49 -23.44 9.21
CA PHE A 109 9.09 -23.41 8.78
C PHE A 109 8.26 -24.43 9.56
N ASP A 110 6.95 -24.29 9.57
CA ASP A 110 6.01 -25.17 10.30
C ASP A 110 6.30 -25.29 11.81
N SER A 111 6.90 -24.25 12.38
CA SER A 111 7.35 -24.21 13.76
C SER A 111 6.66 -23.08 14.52
N THR A 112 5.75 -23.43 15.42
CA THR A 112 5.03 -22.46 16.25
C THR A 112 5.75 -22.23 17.57
N ILE A 113 6.01 -20.98 17.90
CA ILE A 113 6.54 -20.57 19.20
C ILE A 113 5.34 -20.29 20.13
N THR A 114 5.32 -20.98 21.30
CA THR A 114 4.23 -20.85 22.28
C THR A 114 4.63 -20.01 23.48
N LYS A 115 5.93 -19.85 23.74
CA LYS A 115 6.42 -19.06 24.88
C LYS A 115 7.78 -18.44 24.58
N VAL A 116 7.93 -17.20 24.99
CA VAL A 116 9.22 -16.47 24.98
C VAL A 116 9.52 -16.02 26.40
N LYS A 117 10.68 -16.48 26.94
CA LYS A 117 11.25 -16.03 28.20
C LYS A 117 12.76 -15.97 28.03
N HIS A 118 13.26 -14.79 27.65
CA HIS A 118 14.69 -14.59 27.37
C HIS A 118 15.61 -15.25 28.40
N PRO A 119 16.64 -15.99 27.99
CA PRO A 119 17.11 -16.19 26.61
C PRO A 119 16.38 -17.33 25.87
N ASN A 120 15.36 -17.95 26.45
CA ASN A 120 14.70 -19.15 25.95
C ASN A 120 13.41 -18.83 25.21
N LEU A 121 13.15 -19.62 24.15
CA LEU A 121 11.86 -19.76 23.52
C LEU A 121 11.43 -21.24 23.53
N THR A 122 10.12 -21.48 23.59
CA THR A 122 9.55 -22.83 23.58
C THR A 122 8.70 -23.02 22.34
N LEU A 123 8.95 -24.11 21.61
CA LEU A 123 8.15 -24.53 20.46
C LEU A 123 6.91 -25.30 20.93
N SER A 124 5.91 -25.44 20.05
CA SER A 124 4.67 -26.19 20.33
C SER A 124 4.90 -27.68 20.61
N ASN A 125 5.99 -28.26 20.13
CA ASN A 125 6.41 -29.64 20.42
C ASN A 125 7.15 -29.79 21.76
N GLY A 126 7.31 -28.71 22.54
CA GLY A 126 8.01 -28.70 23.82
C GLY A 126 9.52 -28.47 23.73
N GLU A 127 10.10 -28.40 22.54
CA GLU A 127 11.52 -28.10 22.36
C GLU A 127 11.83 -26.69 22.86
N ILE A 128 12.98 -26.53 23.53
CA ILE A 128 13.46 -25.23 24.01
C ILE A 128 14.74 -24.87 23.26
N LYS A 129 14.77 -23.65 22.72
CA LYS A 129 15.96 -23.05 22.07
C LYS A 129 16.34 -21.78 22.83
N SER A 130 17.65 -21.49 22.91
CA SER A 130 18.18 -20.30 23.57
C SER A 130 18.90 -19.39 22.55
N PHE A 131 18.68 -18.09 22.70
CA PHE A 131 19.27 -17.06 21.83
C PHE A 131 19.65 -15.82 22.64
N ASP A 132 20.72 -15.14 22.24
CA ASP A 132 21.17 -13.90 22.87
C ASP A 132 20.18 -12.75 22.63
N HIS A 133 19.52 -12.74 21.47
CA HIS A 133 18.51 -11.75 21.09
C HIS A 133 17.30 -12.43 20.45
N ILE A 134 16.11 -11.98 20.81
CA ILE A 134 14.85 -12.50 20.26
C ILE A 134 14.01 -11.31 19.79
N PHE A 135 13.65 -11.31 18.50
CA PHE A 135 12.72 -10.35 17.90
C PHE A 135 11.39 -11.04 17.62
N VAL A 136 10.31 -10.48 18.14
CA VAL A 136 8.95 -11.03 17.97
C VAL A 136 8.21 -10.24 16.92
N CYS A 137 7.97 -10.85 15.75
CA CYS A 137 7.35 -10.24 14.58
C CYS A 137 6.17 -11.09 14.11
N THR A 138 5.11 -11.19 14.92
CA THR A 138 3.96 -12.08 14.71
C THR A 138 2.89 -11.55 13.77
N GLY A 139 3.11 -10.39 13.15
CA GLY A 139 2.14 -9.77 12.24
C GLY A 139 0.85 -9.41 12.98
N HIS A 140 -0.28 -9.97 12.54
CA HIS A 140 -1.60 -9.72 13.13
C HIS A 140 -2.01 -10.71 14.24
N ASP A 141 -1.13 -11.65 14.61
CA ASP A 141 -1.38 -12.54 15.75
C ASP A 141 -1.09 -11.83 17.08
N PHE A 142 -2.15 -11.32 17.69
CA PHE A 142 -2.12 -10.62 18.97
C PHE A 142 -2.47 -11.55 20.14
N GLN A 143 -2.78 -12.83 19.91
CA GLN A 143 -3.27 -13.76 20.90
C GLN A 143 -2.22 -14.75 21.39
N THR A 144 -1.34 -15.25 20.52
CA THR A 144 -0.40 -16.35 20.85
C THR A 144 0.72 -15.89 21.78
N LEU A 145 1.41 -14.80 21.45
CA LEU A 145 2.51 -14.27 22.26
C LEU A 145 2.20 -12.86 22.75
N PHE A 146 2.51 -12.59 24.01
CA PHE A 146 2.36 -11.27 24.62
C PHE A 146 0.94 -10.68 24.53
N SER A 147 -0.09 -11.53 24.60
CA SER A 147 -1.49 -11.12 24.42
C SER A 147 -1.93 -9.97 25.35
N SER A 148 -1.48 -9.98 26.62
CA SER A 148 -1.77 -8.90 27.56
C SER A 148 -1.14 -7.56 27.16
N VAL A 149 0.04 -7.57 26.53
CA VAL A 149 0.71 -6.36 26.03
C VAL A 149 -0.06 -5.79 24.85
N PHE A 150 -0.45 -6.62 23.89
CA PHE A 150 -1.25 -6.19 22.75
C PHE A 150 -2.62 -5.67 23.19
N GLN A 151 -3.29 -6.37 24.09
CA GLN A 151 -4.58 -5.93 24.63
C GLN A 151 -4.49 -4.56 25.32
N SER A 152 -3.44 -4.31 26.11
CA SER A 152 -3.24 -3.03 26.81
C SER A 152 -2.79 -1.90 25.87
N SER A 153 -2.23 -2.22 24.71
CA SER A 153 -1.74 -1.22 23.73
C SER A 153 -2.85 -0.52 22.94
N GLY A 154 -4.06 -1.09 22.91
CA GLY A 154 -5.17 -0.58 22.10
C GLY A 154 -5.01 -0.81 20.59
N ILE A 155 -4.03 -1.62 20.16
CA ILE A 155 -3.90 -2.02 18.75
C ILE A 155 -5.11 -2.86 18.35
N LYS A 156 -5.67 -2.55 17.17
CA LYS A 156 -6.77 -3.29 16.57
C LYS A 156 -6.34 -3.93 15.25
N GLN A 157 -6.95 -5.05 14.91
CA GLN A 157 -6.90 -5.59 13.55
C GLN A 157 -7.75 -4.72 12.64
N CYS A 158 -7.33 -4.61 11.38
CA CYS A 158 -8.09 -3.94 10.35
C CYS A 158 -8.27 -4.93 9.19
N LYS A 159 -9.53 -5.24 8.87
CA LYS A 159 -9.84 -6.00 7.65
C LYS A 159 -9.83 -5.04 6.46
N LEU A 160 -9.03 -5.35 5.46
CA LEU A 160 -8.97 -4.63 4.19
C LEU A 160 -9.64 -5.48 3.11
N GLN A 161 -10.66 -4.94 2.45
CA GLN A 161 -11.22 -5.57 1.26
C GLN A 161 -10.57 -4.96 0.03
N MET A 162 -9.86 -5.81 -0.72
CA MET A 162 -9.11 -5.43 -1.93
C MET A 162 -9.56 -6.27 -3.12
N ILE A 163 -9.34 -5.75 -4.31
CA ILE A 163 -9.69 -6.42 -5.57
C ILE A 163 -8.40 -6.70 -6.35
N LYS A 164 -8.29 -7.94 -6.83
CA LYS A 164 -7.28 -8.35 -7.80
C LYS A 164 -7.95 -8.54 -9.15
N ILE A 165 -7.55 -7.73 -10.14
CA ILE A 165 -7.98 -7.83 -11.53
C ILE A 165 -6.90 -8.57 -12.30
N GLY A 166 -7.28 -9.57 -13.10
CA GLY A 166 -6.34 -10.36 -13.89
C GLY A 166 -5.56 -9.52 -14.90
N PRO A 167 -4.50 -10.13 -15.51
CA PRO A 167 -3.68 -9.45 -16.49
C PRO A 167 -4.50 -8.93 -17.67
N GLN A 168 -4.20 -7.73 -18.12
CA GLN A 168 -4.78 -7.12 -19.30
C GLN A 168 -4.02 -7.58 -20.57
N PRO A 169 -4.49 -7.27 -21.79
CA PRO A 169 -3.77 -7.61 -23.01
C PRO A 169 -2.30 -7.21 -22.96
N LYS A 170 -1.41 -8.00 -23.60
CA LYS A 170 0.04 -7.93 -23.45
C LYS A 170 0.67 -6.54 -23.61
N GLU A 171 0.07 -5.71 -24.45
CA GLU A 171 0.55 -4.34 -24.72
C GLU A 171 0.06 -3.31 -23.68
N TRP A 172 -0.84 -3.73 -22.78
CA TRP A 172 -1.40 -2.83 -21.79
C TRP A 172 -0.58 -2.86 -20.50
N HIS A 173 -0.19 -1.69 -20.02
CA HIS A 173 0.51 -1.51 -18.76
C HIS A 173 -0.08 -0.37 -17.96
N LEU A 174 -0.24 -0.56 -16.65
CA LEU A 174 -0.68 0.50 -15.74
C LEU A 174 0.39 1.62 -15.66
N GLY A 175 1.67 1.25 -15.65
CA GLY A 175 2.78 2.17 -15.45
C GLY A 175 2.99 2.53 -13.97
N PRO A 176 2.92 3.81 -13.58
CA PRO A 176 3.05 4.24 -12.19
C PRO A 176 1.93 3.73 -11.29
N HIS A 177 2.16 3.72 -9.97
CA HIS A 177 1.05 3.62 -9.03
C HIS A 177 0.08 4.77 -9.24
N LEU A 178 -1.21 4.49 -9.16
CA LEU A 178 -2.25 5.49 -9.30
C LEU A 178 -3.01 5.70 -8.00
N ALA A 179 -3.34 6.94 -7.73
CA ALA A 179 -4.18 7.36 -6.62
C ALA A 179 -5.09 8.50 -7.08
N GLY A 180 -6.28 8.59 -6.52
CA GLY A 180 -7.28 9.61 -6.86
C GLY A 180 -7.69 10.47 -5.67
N GLY A 181 -8.78 11.22 -5.82
CA GLY A 181 -9.26 12.19 -4.84
C GLY A 181 -9.58 11.59 -3.47
N LEU A 182 -10.07 10.35 -3.39
CA LEU A 182 -10.31 9.65 -2.11
C LEU A 182 -9.00 9.51 -1.31
N THR A 183 -7.91 9.22 -1.99
CA THR A 183 -6.59 9.07 -1.37
C THR A 183 -6.06 10.39 -0.81
N ILE A 184 -6.30 11.51 -1.52
CA ILE A 184 -5.91 12.86 -1.07
C ILE A 184 -6.53 13.20 0.28
N ARG A 185 -7.78 12.83 0.54
CA ARG A 185 -8.44 13.09 1.82
C ARG A 185 -7.97 12.16 2.95
N HIS A 186 -7.47 10.98 2.62
CA HIS A 186 -7.10 9.93 3.57
C HIS A 186 -5.71 10.17 4.18
N TYR A 187 -4.70 10.44 3.37
CA TYR A 187 -3.31 10.51 3.84
C TYR A 187 -2.98 11.75 4.64
N LYS A 188 -2.27 11.54 5.76
CA LYS A 188 -1.88 12.59 6.71
C LYS A 188 -0.97 13.66 6.11
N ASN A 189 -0.12 13.34 5.13
CA ASN A 189 0.74 14.33 4.49
C ASN A 189 -0.05 15.45 3.78
N PHE A 190 -1.23 15.15 3.22
CA PHE A 190 -2.10 16.18 2.65
C PHE A 190 -2.85 17.02 3.69
N GLN A 191 -2.82 16.63 4.96
CA GLN A 191 -3.41 17.47 6.05
C GLN A 191 -2.67 18.80 6.24
N ALA A 192 -1.44 18.93 5.73
CA ALA A 192 -0.74 20.21 5.67
C ALA A 192 -1.41 21.20 4.71
N CYS A 193 -2.26 20.73 3.79
CA CYS A 193 -2.94 21.55 2.79
C CYS A 193 -4.30 22.02 3.32
N LYS A 194 -4.51 23.34 3.42
CA LYS A 194 -5.79 23.92 3.85
C LYS A 194 -6.93 23.61 2.89
N SER A 195 -6.64 23.52 1.60
CA SER A 195 -7.60 23.19 0.55
C SER A 195 -8.20 21.78 0.69
N GLN A 196 -7.54 20.86 1.43
CA GLN A 196 -8.04 19.50 1.67
C GLN A 196 -9.46 19.46 2.26
N ILE A 197 -9.85 20.48 3.02
CA ILE A 197 -11.18 20.54 3.63
C ILE A 197 -12.30 20.47 2.58
N LYS A 198 -12.13 21.13 1.43
CA LYS A 198 -13.13 21.15 0.36
C LYS A 198 -13.36 19.74 -0.22
N VAL A 199 -12.28 18.96 -0.40
CA VAL A 199 -12.37 17.56 -0.86
C VAL A 199 -13.13 16.72 0.15
N LYS A 200 -12.83 16.86 1.45
CA LYS A 200 -13.54 16.14 2.53
C LYS A 200 -15.03 16.48 2.55
N GLU A 201 -15.39 17.74 2.50
CA GLU A 201 -16.79 18.21 2.49
C GLU A 201 -17.56 17.70 1.27
N ARG A 202 -16.91 17.71 0.08
CA ARG A 202 -17.53 17.20 -1.15
C ARG A 202 -17.84 15.70 -1.05
N TYR A 203 -16.89 14.89 -0.58
CA TYR A 203 -17.11 13.44 -0.43
C TYR A 203 -18.14 13.13 0.67
N ALA A 204 -18.06 13.80 1.83
CA ALA A 204 -19.02 13.61 2.91
C ALA A 204 -20.46 13.95 2.47
N LYS A 205 -20.63 14.97 1.63
CA LYS A 205 -21.95 15.37 1.11
C LYS A 205 -22.47 14.45 0.01
N ASN A 206 -21.61 14.12 -0.97
CA ASN A 206 -22.04 13.48 -2.22
C ASN A 206 -21.90 11.96 -2.20
N SER A 207 -21.06 11.41 -1.33
CA SER A 207 -20.71 9.99 -1.33
C SER A 207 -20.31 9.51 0.08
N PRO A 208 -21.20 9.62 1.09
CA PRO A 208 -20.87 9.32 2.49
C PRO A 208 -20.43 7.87 2.71
N LYS A 209 -20.89 6.93 1.88
CA LYS A 209 -20.50 5.52 1.96
C LYS A 209 -19.00 5.26 1.86
N TYR A 210 -18.24 6.14 1.22
CA TYR A 210 -16.78 6.04 1.22
C TYR A 210 -16.18 6.30 2.60
N ASP A 211 -16.82 7.14 3.42
CA ASP A 211 -16.42 7.35 4.80
C ASP A 211 -16.87 6.21 5.70
N ASP A 212 -18.11 5.74 5.51
CA ASP A 212 -18.70 4.65 6.30
C ASP A 212 -17.88 3.35 6.20
N TYR A 213 -17.38 3.04 5.00
CA TYR A 213 -16.52 1.87 4.75
C TYR A 213 -15.01 2.16 4.79
N GLY A 214 -14.60 3.39 5.09
CA GLY A 214 -13.20 3.77 5.09
C GLY A 214 -12.49 3.56 3.75
N ILE A 215 -13.21 3.75 2.62
CA ILE A 215 -12.68 3.46 1.28
C ILE A 215 -11.74 4.55 0.81
N HIS A 216 -10.57 4.15 0.37
CA HIS A 216 -9.73 4.91 -0.57
C HIS A 216 -9.22 3.98 -1.67
N VAL A 217 -8.91 4.53 -2.85
CA VAL A 217 -8.59 3.69 -3.99
C VAL A 217 -7.25 4.07 -4.59
N MET A 218 -6.36 3.08 -4.60
CA MET A 218 -5.10 3.09 -5.33
C MET A 218 -5.05 1.91 -6.28
N ALA A 219 -4.20 1.97 -7.29
CA ALA A 219 -3.97 0.86 -8.20
C ALA A 219 -2.48 0.66 -8.44
N SER A 220 -2.05 -0.62 -8.43
CA SER A 220 -0.69 -1.05 -8.70
C SER A 220 -0.70 -2.28 -9.62
N GLN A 221 0.31 -2.46 -10.44
CA GLN A 221 0.47 -3.65 -11.26
C GLN A 221 1.68 -4.46 -10.79
N ASN A 222 1.46 -5.76 -10.50
CA ASN A 222 2.50 -6.67 -10.05
C ASN A 222 3.29 -7.30 -11.21
N GLN A 223 4.25 -8.19 -10.88
CA GLN A 223 5.08 -8.88 -11.85
C GLN A 223 4.27 -9.74 -12.84
N SER A 224 3.19 -10.36 -12.38
CA SER A 224 2.32 -11.21 -13.20
C SER A 224 1.39 -10.42 -14.14
N GLY A 225 1.39 -9.08 -14.02
CA GLY A 225 0.48 -8.21 -14.79
C GLY A 225 -0.88 -8.01 -14.12
N ASP A 226 -1.14 -8.64 -12.97
CA ASP A 226 -2.36 -8.41 -12.20
C ASP A 226 -2.39 -6.98 -11.67
N ILE A 227 -3.58 -6.39 -11.64
CA ILE A 227 -3.82 -5.08 -11.03
C ILE A 227 -4.39 -5.32 -9.63
N ILE A 228 -3.71 -4.77 -8.62
CA ILE A 228 -4.16 -4.76 -7.25
C ILE A 228 -4.73 -3.38 -6.96
N THR A 229 -5.99 -3.34 -6.52
CA THR A 229 -6.69 -2.08 -6.25
C THR A 229 -7.55 -2.19 -4.99
N GLY A 230 -7.81 -1.11 -4.34
CA GLY A 230 -8.60 -0.99 -3.10
C GLY A 230 -8.04 0.13 -2.27
N ASP A 231 -8.45 0.22 -1.03
CA ASP A 231 -9.14 -0.74 -0.17
C ASP A 231 -10.27 -0.10 0.66
N SER A 232 -10.96 -0.93 1.46
CA SER A 232 -11.79 -0.49 2.58
C SER A 232 -11.08 -0.72 3.91
N HIS A 233 -11.55 -0.10 4.99
CA HIS A 233 -11.01 -0.26 6.34
C HIS A 233 -12.11 -0.60 7.31
N ASP A 234 -12.13 -1.85 7.78
CA ASP A 234 -13.06 -2.33 8.78
C ASP A 234 -12.29 -2.70 10.06
N TYR A 235 -12.64 -2.04 11.17
CA TYR A 235 -12.05 -2.24 12.50
C TYR A 235 -13.00 -2.94 13.48
N ASP A 236 -14.13 -3.47 13.01
CA ASP A 236 -15.08 -4.17 13.84
C ASP A 236 -14.50 -5.52 14.32
N GLU A 237 -14.86 -5.91 15.52
CA GLU A 237 -14.42 -7.18 16.12
C GLU A 237 -15.65 -7.99 16.58
N PRO A 238 -15.77 -9.26 16.16
CA PRO A 238 -14.90 -9.98 15.22
C PRO A 238 -15.09 -9.53 13.78
N ASN A 239 -14.01 -9.50 13.00
CA ASN A 239 -14.09 -9.20 11.57
C ASN A 239 -14.95 -10.23 10.84
N ASP A 240 -15.92 -9.76 10.04
CA ASP A 240 -16.70 -10.62 9.15
C ASP A 240 -15.77 -11.26 8.10
N PRO A 241 -15.72 -12.59 7.96
CA PRO A 241 -14.87 -13.24 6.95
C PRO A 241 -15.36 -13.02 5.51
N PHE A 242 -16.60 -12.59 5.31
CA PHE A 242 -17.19 -12.37 4.00
C PHE A 242 -16.85 -10.97 3.46
N ASN A 243 -16.78 -10.88 2.14
CA ASN A 243 -16.64 -9.60 1.45
C ASN A 243 -18.02 -9.00 1.17
N ASN A 244 -18.08 -7.68 1.10
CA ASN A 244 -19.29 -6.92 0.79
C ASN A 244 -19.25 -6.47 -0.68
N GLU A 245 -20.20 -6.89 -1.49
CA GLU A 245 -20.30 -6.54 -2.92
C GLU A 245 -20.48 -5.03 -3.17
N GLU A 246 -21.06 -4.30 -2.21
CA GLU A 246 -21.17 -2.86 -2.32
C GLU A 246 -19.79 -2.19 -2.24
N ILE A 247 -18.91 -2.68 -1.37
CA ILE A 247 -17.52 -2.20 -1.27
C ILE A 247 -16.79 -2.45 -2.58
N ASP A 248 -16.89 -3.65 -3.17
CA ASP A 248 -16.29 -3.96 -4.46
C ASP A 248 -16.78 -3.01 -5.55
N SER A 249 -18.10 -2.77 -5.59
CA SER A 249 -18.72 -1.86 -6.55
C SER A 249 -18.20 -0.43 -6.43
N LEU A 250 -18.04 0.07 -5.21
CA LEU A 250 -17.50 1.41 -4.93
C LEU A 250 -16.03 1.53 -5.31
N ILE A 251 -15.21 0.53 -5.00
CA ILE A 251 -13.80 0.47 -5.39
C ILE A 251 -13.66 0.48 -6.92
N LEU A 252 -14.42 -0.36 -7.62
CA LEU A 252 -14.38 -0.43 -9.09
C LEU A 252 -14.89 0.84 -9.74
N GLN A 253 -15.86 1.53 -9.14
CA GLN A 253 -16.36 2.81 -9.62
C GLN A 253 -15.25 3.89 -9.58
N GLU A 254 -14.49 3.95 -8.48
CA GLU A 254 -13.37 4.89 -8.36
C GLU A 254 -12.21 4.51 -9.27
N LEU A 255 -11.88 3.22 -9.37
CA LEU A 255 -10.84 2.74 -10.28
C LEU A 255 -11.13 3.18 -11.74
N LYS A 256 -12.37 3.03 -12.20
CA LYS A 256 -12.78 3.44 -13.56
C LYS A 256 -12.63 4.94 -13.83
N LYS A 257 -12.61 5.79 -12.80
CA LYS A 257 -12.29 7.21 -12.98
C LYS A 257 -10.82 7.41 -13.33
N MET A 258 -9.94 6.57 -12.80
CA MET A 258 -8.49 6.68 -12.95
C MET A 258 -7.95 5.90 -14.15
N VAL A 259 -8.52 4.73 -14.43
CA VAL A 259 -7.96 3.74 -15.36
C VAL A 259 -8.99 3.35 -16.42
N SER A 260 -8.52 3.23 -17.66
CA SER A 260 -9.25 2.61 -18.76
C SER A 260 -8.81 1.15 -18.92
N LEU A 261 -9.61 0.24 -18.43
CA LEU A 261 -9.38 -1.20 -18.56
C LEU A 261 -9.97 -1.69 -19.88
N PRO A 262 -9.21 -2.46 -20.69
CA PRO A 262 -9.71 -3.07 -21.94
C PRO A 262 -10.74 -4.16 -21.70
N ASN A 263 -10.67 -4.86 -20.56
CA ASN A 263 -11.52 -5.99 -20.19
C ASN A 263 -12.11 -5.81 -18.79
#